data_8b9aa68ccbfdb23447caa84323346723
#
_entry.id   8b9aa68ccbfdb23447caa84323346723
#
_cell.length_a   1.000
_cell.length_b   1.000
_cell.length_c   1.000
_cell.angle_alpha   90.00
_cell.angle_beta   90.00
_cell.angle_gamma   90.00
#
_symmetry.space_group_name_H-M   'P 1'
#
loop_
_entity.id
_entity.type
_entity.pdbx_description
1 polymer ?
#
loop_
_entity_poly.entity_id
_entity_poly.type
_entity_poly.pdbx_seq_one_letter_code
_entity_poly.pdbx_strand_id
1 'polypeptide(L)'
;NRIITAFSDVILKKILEGALKELPKPPARFAFIVFGSEGRKEQTLKTDQDNAIIFEDVPDSSLQEVQAYFLDLGSRVCSRLNDVGFALCEYEIMAQNPKWCQPLKTWKEYFQTWIRTAEPEALLQASIFFDFRIGEGDASLVDELRLSLFSSLSGWAGFFRHLAENALYFKPPLDFFGNLSVRSKGEFKNTLDIKSPMRLIVDFARL
;
A
#
# COMPACT_ATOMS: atom_id res chain seq x y z
N ASN A 1 14.65 2.03 -11.31
CA ASN A 1 13.60 2.35 -10.34
C ASN A 1 14.12 3.00 -9.04
N ARG A 2 15.34 2.65 -8.51
CA ARG A 2 15.88 3.24 -7.27
C ARG A 2 15.95 4.77 -7.27
N ILE A 3 16.33 5.37 -8.40
CA ILE A 3 16.39 6.84 -8.53
C ILE A 3 14.98 7.44 -8.46
N ILE A 4 14.01 6.84 -9.13
CA ILE A 4 12.60 7.29 -9.10
C ILE A 4 12.07 7.23 -7.67
N THR A 5 12.29 6.11 -6.98
CA THR A 5 11.87 5.96 -5.58
C THR A 5 12.51 7.00 -4.66
N ALA A 6 13.83 7.20 -4.77
CA ALA A 6 14.52 8.20 -3.95
C ALA A 6 13.99 9.63 -4.21
N PHE A 7 13.62 9.93 -5.46
CA PHE A 7 13.01 11.21 -5.81
C PHE A 7 11.59 11.35 -5.24
N SER A 8 10.78 10.30 -5.34
CA SER A 8 9.44 10.24 -4.74
C SER A 8 9.48 10.40 -3.22
N ASP A 9 10.43 9.74 -2.56
CA ASP A 9 10.62 9.85 -1.11
C ASP A 9 10.94 11.30 -0.67
N VAL A 10 11.79 12.01 -1.44
CA VAL A 10 12.11 13.42 -1.17
C VAL A 10 10.90 14.31 -1.39
N ILE A 11 10.10 14.07 -2.44
CA ILE A 11 8.87 14.83 -2.72
C ILE A 11 7.87 14.61 -1.57
N LEU A 12 7.59 13.37 -1.22
CA LEU A 12 6.68 13.03 -0.11
C LEU A 12 7.10 13.72 1.19
N LYS A 13 8.37 13.61 1.54
CA LYS A 13 8.93 14.26 2.74
C LYS A 13 8.68 15.76 2.73
N LYS A 14 8.98 16.45 1.62
CA LYS A 14 8.78 17.90 1.50
C LYS A 14 7.32 18.30 1.58
N ILE A 15 6.43 17.54 0.97
CA ILE A 15 4.98 17.77 1.01
C ILE A 15 4.46 17.59 2.44
N LEU A 16 4.87 16.50 3.11
CA LEU A 16 4.46 16.23 4.49
C LEU A 16 4.97 17.30 5.46
N GLU A 17 6.25 17.68 5.37
CA GLU A 17 6.84 18.77 6.17
C GLU A 17 6.08 20.09 5.95
N GLY A 18 5.67 20.38 4.72
CA GLY A 18 4.87 21.56 4.39
C GLY A 18 3.47 21.51 4.99
N ALA A 19 2.78 20.37 4.89
CA ALA A 19 1.44 20.18 5.45
C ALA A 19 1.45 20.27 6.99
N LEU A 20 2.45 19.69 7.65
CA LEU A 20 2.60 19.74 9.10
C LEU A 20 2.85 21.16 9.65
N LYS A 21 3.47 22.05 8.87
CA LYS A 21 3.67 23.45 9.28
C LYS A 21 2.38 24.27 9.28
N GLU A 22 1.37 23.83 8.55
CA GLU A 22 0.07 24.51 8.44
C GLU A 22 -0.95 23.96 9.45
N LEU A 23 -0.62 22.87 10.13
CA LEU A 23 -1.46 22.22 11.13
C LEU A 23 -0.89 22.41 12.53
N PRO A 24 -1.71 22.31 13.57
CA PRO A 24 -1.24 22.19 14.94
C PRO A 24 -0.26 21.01 15.08
N LYS A 25 0.48 20.97 16.19
CA LYS A 25 1.33 19.81 16.49
C LYS A 25 0.51 18.51 16.45
N PRO A 26 1.00 17.44 15.81
CA PRO A 26 0.31 16.17 15.80
C PRO A 26 -0.11 15.71 17.20
N PRO A 27 -1.36 15.31 17.39
CA PRO A 27 -1.89 14.91 18.69
C PRO A 27 -1.37 13.55 19.18
N ALA A 28 -0.77 12.77 18.29
CA ALA A 28 -0.23 11.44 18.54
C ALA A 28 0.97 11.17 17.63
N ARG A 29 1.81 10.18 17.97
CA ARG A 29 2.85 9.69 17.05
C ARG A 29 2.17 9.05 15.83
N PHE A 30 2.76 9.23 14.66
CA PHE A 30 2.21 8.69 13.43
C PHE A 30 3.30 8.31 12.43
N ALA A 31 2.94 7.46 11.48
CA ALA A 31 3.72 7.13 10.31
C ALA A 31 2.84 7.25 9.05
N PHE A 32 3.32 7.95 8.05
CA PHE A 32 2.80 7.89 6.70
C PHE A 32 3.45 6.71 6.00
N ILE A 33 2.66 5.76 5.54
CA ILE A 33 3.14 4.53 4.90
C ILE A 33 2.72 4.47 3.45
N VAL A 34 3.50 3.78 2.64
CA VAL A 34 3.26 3.58 1.21
C VAL A 34 3.23 2.10 0.89
N PHE A 35 2.46 1.71 -0.12
CA PHE A 35 2.16 0.33 -0.46
C PHE A 35 2.59 -0.08 -1.87
N GLY A 36 2.40 -1.33 -2.20
CA GLY A 36 2.49 -1.87 -3.53
C GLY A 36 3.82 -1.61 -4.22
N SER A 37 3.81 -1.07 -5.42
CA SER A 37 5.03 -0.78 -6.18
C SER A 37 5.92 0.24 -5.49
N GLU A 38 5.35 1.21 -4.78
CA GLU A 38 6.09 2.18 -3.98
C GLU A 38 6.68 1.54 -2.73
N GLY A 39 5.93 0.68 -2.06
CA GLY A 39 6.39 -0.13 -0.93
C GLY A 39 7.59 -1.01 -1.30
N ARG A 40 7.58 -1.63 -2.49
CA ARG A 40 8.67 -2.47 -3.04
C ARG A 40 9.80 -1.68 -3.71
N LYS A 41 9.71 -0.35 -3.80
CA LYS A 41 10.67 0.53 -4.51
C LYS A 41 10.79 0.19 -6.01
N GLU A 42 9.68 -0.15 -6.62
CA GLU A 42 9.57 -0.57 -8.02
C GLU A 42 8.74 0.40 -8.88
N GLN A 43 8.25 1.48 -8.33
CA GLN A 43 7.42 2.45 -9.02
C GLN A 43 8.06 2.98 -10.30
N THR A 44 7.22 3.35 -11.26
CA THR A 44 7.60 3.98 -12.52
C THR A 44 7.32 5.48 -12.46
N LEU A 45 7.64 6.20 -13.54
CA LEU A 45 7.35 7.65 -13.65
C LEU A 45 5.84 7.95 -13.65
N LYS A 46 5.03 7.02 -14.15
CA LYS A 46 3.57 7.13 -14.09
C LYS A 46 3.08 6.14 -13.04
N THR A 47 2.82 6.65 -11.84
CA THR A 47 2.34 5.88 -10.70
C THR A 47 1.15 6.60 -10.06
N ASP A 48 0.24 5.84 -9.49
CA ASP A 48 -0.82 6.31 -8.62
C ASP A 48 -0.35 6.28 -7.16
N GLN A 49 -1.16 6.86 -6.30
CA GLN A 49 -0.90 6.92 -4.88
C GLN A 49 -1.51 5.70 -4.20
N ASP A 50 -0.67 4.90 -3.52
CA ASP A 50 -1.12 3.87 -2.58
C ASP A 50 -0.48 4.17 -1.22
N ASN A 51 -1.23 4.80 -0.33
CA ASN A 51 -0.69 5.26 0.95
C ASN A 51 -1.71 5.23 2.09
N ALA A 52 -1.23 5.38 3.32
CA ALA A 52 -2.05 5.41 4.51
C ALA A 52 -1.36 6.15 5.66
N ILE A 53 -2.12 6.41 6.73
CA ILE A 53 -1.57 6.86 8.01
C ILE A 53 -1.85 5.81 9.09
N ILE A 54 -0.79 5.46 9.81
CA ILE A 54 -0.86 4.72 11.07
C ILE A 54 -0.57 5.72 12.18
N PHE A 55 -1.40 5.79 13.20
CA PHE A 55 -1.09 6.55 14.41
C PHE A 55 -1.11 5.64 15.64
N GLU A 56 -0.44 6.06 16.72
CA GLU A 56 -0.42 5.29 17.98
C GLU A 56 -1.82 5.14 18.57
N ASP A 57 -2.02 4.08 19.32
CA ASP A 57 -3.30 3.83 19.98
C ASP A 57 -3.58 4.92 21.00
N VAL A 58 -4.78 5.48 20.94
CA VAL A 58 -5.28 6.54 21.81
C VAL A 58 -6.57 6.08 22.49
N PRO A 59 -6.95 6.71 23.62
CA PRO A 59 -8.23 6.44 24.26
C PRO A 59 -9.42 6.65 23.31
N ASP A 60 -10.46 5.82 23.40
CA ASP A 60 -11.66 5.91 22.56
C ASP A 60 -12.31 7.30 22.61
N SER A 61 -12.23 7.99 23.74
CA SER A 61 -12.75 9.36 23.92
C SER A 61 -12.07 10.41 23.05
N SER A 62 -10.82 10.18 22.61
CA SER A 62 -10.05 11.09 21.75
C SER A 62 -9.87 10.56 20.34
N LEU A 63 -10.27 9.32 20.05
CA LEU A 63 -10.03 8.67 18.77
C LEU A 63 -10.58 9.47 17.58
N GLN A 64 -11.80 9.96 17.68
CA GLN A 64 -12.43 10.71 16.60
C GLN A 64 -11.70 12.02 16.30
N GLU A 65 -11.26 12.74 17.32
CA GLU A 65 -10.51 14.00 17.16
C GLU A 65 -9.13 13.75 16.55
N VAL A 66 -8.41 12.75 17.05
CA VAL A 66 -7.10 12.37 16.55
C VAL A 66 -7.18 11.90 15.09
N GLN A 67 -8.16 11.06 14.77
CA GLN A 67 -8.39 10.61 13.38
C GLN A 67 -8.75 11.77 12.46
N ALA A 68 -9.59 12.71 12.90
CA ALA A 68 -9.94 13.90 12.10
C ALA A 68 -8.71 14.75 11.76
N TYR A 69 -7.79 14.93 12.71
CA TYR A 69 -6.51 15.60 12.46
C TYR A 69 -5.70 14.90 11.36
N PHE A 70 -5.54 13.58 11.47
CA PHE A 70 -4.76 12.82 10.49
C PHE A 70 -5.44 12.70 9.14
N LEU A 71 -6.76 12.74 9.07
CA LEU A 71 -7.50 12.83 7.82
C LEU A 71 -7.29 14.17 7.11
N ASP A 72 -7.25 15.29 7.84
CA ASP A 72 -6.91 16.60 7.26
C ASP A 72 -5.45 16.59 6.75
N LEU A 73 -4.51 16.05 7.52
CA LEU A 73 -3.13 15.86 7.08
C LEU A 73 -3.07 15.00 5.81
N GLY A 74 -3.73 13.85 5.80
CA GLY A 74 -3.79 12.93 4.66
C GLY A 74 -4.37 13.60 3.41
N SER A 75 -5.47 14.35 3.56
CA SER A 75 -6.11 15.07 2.46
C SER A 75 -5.16 16.11 1.82
N ARG A 76 -4.46 16.90 2.64
CA ARG A 76 -3.48 17.88 2.16
C ARG A 76 -2.32 17.22 1.43
N VAL A 77 -1.80 16.12 1.99
CA VAL A 77 -0.68 15.39 1.38
C VAL A 77 -1.11 14.75 0.05
N CYS A 78 -2.24 14.04 0.01
CA CYS A 78 -2.72 13.40 -1.21
C CYS A 78 -3.04 14.41 -2.31
N SER A 79 -3.66 15.55 -1.97
CA SER A 79 -3.91 16.62 -2.94
C SER A 79 -2.61 17.16 -3.54
N ARG A 80 -1.61 17.46 -2.71
CA ARG A 80 -0.32 18.01 -3.19
C ARG A 80 0.48 16.99 -3.98
N LEU A 81 0.41 15.71 -3.62
CA LEU A 81 1.00 14.64 -4.42
C LEU A 81 0.35 14.58 -5.81
N ASN A 82 -0.99 14.74 -5.88
CA ASN A 82 -1.70 14.80 -7.16
C ASN A 82 -1.29 16.02 -7.99
N ASP A 83 -1.11 17.18 -7.37
CA ASP A 83 -0.68 18.41 -8.04
C ASP A 83 0.72 18.29 -8.68
N VAL A 84 1.59 17.45 -8.11
CA VAL A 84 2.94 17.19 -8.63
C VAL A 84 3.03 15.95 -9.51
N GLY A 85 1.88 15.32 -9.85
CA GLY A 85 1.79 14.27 -10.87
C GLY A 85 1.65 12.84 -10.36
N PHE A 86 1.45 12.62 -9.05
CA PHE A 86 1.08 11.31 -8.50
C PHE A 86 -0.45 11.19 -8.55
N ALA A 87 -0.99 10.45 -9.51
CA ALA A 87 -2.43 10.31 -9.68
C ALA A 87 -3.10 9.74 -8.43
N LEU A 88 -4.34 10.15 -8.16
CA LEU A 88 -5.14 9.56 -7.09
C LEU A 88 -5.44 8.09 -7.39
N CYS A 89 -5.44 7.24 -6.36
CA CYS A 89 -5.78 5.83 -6.48
C CYS A 89 -7.27 5.66 -6.78
N GLU A 90 -7.61 4.93 -7.85
CA GLU A 90 -9.00 4.64 -8.24
C GLU A 90 -9.75 3.80 -7.18
N TYR A 91 -9.02 3.03 -6.37
CA TYR A 91 -9.55 2.22 -5.28
C TYR A 91 -9.59 2.94 -3.94
N GLU A 92 -9.28 4.25 -3.92
CA GLU A 92 -9.27 5.09 -2.72
C GLU A 92 -8.36 4.56 -1.59
N ILE A 93 -7.26 3.86 -1.95
CA ILE A 93 -6.24 3.41 -1.00
C ILE A 93 -5.30 4.57 -0.70
N MET A 94 -5.80 5.54 0.05
CA MET A 94 -5.09 6.78 0.36
C MET A 94 -5.34 7.24 1.79
N ALA A 95 -4.37 7.94 2.36
CA ALA A 95 -4.37 8.46 3.73
C ALA A 95 -5.55 9.40 4.04
N GLN A 96 -6.18 9.99 3.02
CA GLN A 96 -7.38 10.80 3.14
C GLN A 96 -8.67 9.98 3.35
N ASN A 97 -8.63 8.66 3.13
CA ASN A 97 -9.78 7.78 3.36
C ASN A 97 -9.79 7.32 4.82
N PRO A 98 -10.91 7.49 5.56
CA PRO A 98 -11.01 7.07 6.95
C PRO A 98 -10.63 5.60 7.19
N LYS A 99 -10.86 4.72 6.23
CA LYS A 99 -10.49 3.30 6.31
C LYS A 99 -8.99 3.09 6.43
N TRP A 100 -8.18 3.97 5.83
CA TRP A 100 -6.73 3.86 5.76
C TRP A 100 -5.99 4.86 6.65
N CYS A 101 -6.72 5.61 7.47
CA CYS A 101 -6.20 6.52 8.47
C CYS A 101 -6.64 6.03 9.86
N GLN A 102 -5.88 5.11 10.45
CA GLN A 102 -6.33 4.32 11.60
C GLN A 102 -5.23 4.16 12.67
N PRO A 103 -5.60 3.91 13.93
CA PRO A 103 -4.65 3.56 14.97
C PRO A 103 -3.99 2.21 14.70
N LEU A 104 -2.83 1.99 15.27
CA LEU A 104 -2.02 0.78 15.09
C LEU A 104 -2.79 -0.50 15.42
N LYS A 105 -3.63 -0.48 16.46
CA LYS A 105 -4.51 -1.61 16.83
C LYS A 105 -5.40 -2.03 15.67
N THR A 106 -6.09 -1.08 15.03
CA THR A 106 -6.97 -1.36 13.89
C THR A 106 -6.20 -1.92 12.69
N TRP A 107 -5.00 -1.42 12.43
CA TRP A 107 -4.14 -1.97 11.39
C TRP A 107 -3.73 -3.42 11.67
N LYS A 108 -3.40 -3.76 12.93
CA LYS A 108 -3.13 -5.14 13.33
C LYS A 108 -4.35 -6.04 13.12
N GLU A 109 -5.54 -5.56 13.46
CA GLU A 109 -6.81 -6.28 13.26
C GLU A 109 -7.10 -6.50 11.75
N TYR A 110 -6.83 -5.52 10.89
CA TYR A 110 -6.93 -5.67 9.44
C TYR A 110 -6.04 -6.83 8.93
N PHE A 111 -4.76 -6.80 9.25
CA PHE A 111 -3.84 -7.87 8.82
C PHE A 111 -4.23 -9.24 9.37
N GLN A 112 -4.64 -9.33 10.63
CA GLN A 112 -5.11 -10.59 11.21
C GLN A 112 -6.34 -11.12 10.47
N THR A 113 -7.28 -10.25 10.15
CA THR A 113 -8.49 -10.60 9.40
C THR A 113 -8.14 -11.10 8.01
N TRP A 114 -7.31 -10.38 7.25
CA TRP A 114 -6.92 -10.78 5.90
C TRP A 114 -6.15 -12.11 5.86
N ILE A 115 -5.31 -12.38 6.86
CA ILE A 115 -4.59 -13.65 6.97
C ILE A 115 -5.54 -14.81 7.25
N ARG A 116 -6.57 -14.59 8.09
CA ARG A 116 -7.48 -15.65 8.54
C ARG A 116 -8.65 -15.89 7.60
N THR A 117 -9.05 -14.86 6.85
CA THR A 117 -10.18 -14.94 5.93
C THR A 117 -9.65 -15.31 4.54
N ALA A 118 -9.84 -16.56 4.13
CA ALA A 118 -9.37 -17.10 2.86
C ALA A 118 -10.25 -16.66 1.65
N GLU A 119 -10.90 -15.51 1.72
CA GLU A 119 -11.74 -14.99 0.66
C GLU A 119 -10.93 -14.24 -0.41
N PRO A 120 -11.35 -14.27 -1.70
CA PRO A 120 -10.62 -13.62 -2.79
C PRO A 120 -10.37 -12.13 -2.55
N GLU A 121 -11.30 -11.43 -1.92
CA GLU A 121 -11.17 -10.01 -1.58
C GLU A 121 -10.09 -9.78 -0.51
N ALA A 122 -10.04 -10.64 0.52
CA ALA A 122 -9.00 -10.58 1.56
C ALA A 122 -7.60 -10.84 0.97
N LEU A 123 -7.48 -11.77 0.02
CA LEU A 123 -6.24 -12.04 -0.69
C LEU A 123 -5.81 -10.87 -1.59
N LEU A 124 -6.76 -10.19 -2.23
CA LEU A 124 -6.47 -8.98 -3.00
C LEU A 124 -5.95 -7.85 -2.07
N GLN A 125 -6.61 -7.62 -0.94
CA GLN A 125 -6.17 -6.68 0.08
C GLN A 125 -4.77 -7.05 0.58
N ALA A 126 -4.56 -8.31 0.96
CA ALA A 126 -3.24 -8.80 1.36
C ALA A 126 -2.17 -8.49 0.30
N SER A 127 -2.45 -8.72 -0.98
CA SER A 127 -1.49 -8.48 -2.06
C SER A 127 -1.07 -7.02 -2.23
N ILE A 128 -1.89 -6.07 -1.81
CA ILE A 128 -1.58 -4.64 -1.83
C ILE A 128 -0.85 -4.23 -0.56
N PHE A 129 -1.40 -4.62 0.59
CA PHE A 129 -0.98 -4.09 1.89
C PHE A 129 0.22 -4.80 2.51
N PHE A 130 0.58 -6.03 2.11
CA PHE A 130 1.78 -6.69 2.64
C PHE A 130 3.09 -6.03 2.20
N ASP A 131 3.09 -5.35 1.06
CA ASP A 131 4.25 -4.62 0.57
C ASP A 131 4.22 -3.17 1.09
N PHE A 132 4.27 -3.00 2.40
CA PHE A 132 4.29 -1.68 3.01
C PHE A 132 5.68 -1.29 3.51
N ARG A 133 5.94 0.01 3.46
CA ARG A 133 7.11 0.63 4.10
C ARG A 133 6.77 2.00 4.65
N ILE A 134 7.63 2.48 5.52
CA ILE A 134 7.55 3.87 5.95
C ILE A 134 7.85 4.80 4.77
N GLY A 135 6.99 5.78 4.56
CA GLY A 135 7.28 6.96 3.74
C GLY A 135 7.95 8.05 4.58
N GLU A 136 7.32 8.42 5.71
CA GLU A 136 7.84 9.42 6.65
C GLU A 136 7.15 9.27 8.02
N GLY A 137 7.76 9.77 9.10
CA GLY A 137 7.20 9.76 10.45
C GLY A 137 7.90 8.78 11.40
N ASP A 138 7.17 8.19 12.34
CA ASP A 138 7.72 7.30 13.37
C ASP A 138 7.84 5.86 12.88
N ALA A 139 9.06 5.43 12.59
CA ALA A 139 9.36 4.09 12.11
C ALA A 139 8.97 2.98 13.09
N SER A 140 8.94 3.26 14.41
CA SER A 140 8.61 2.26 15.41
C SER A 140 7.20 1.69 15.26
N LEU A 141 6.23 2.50 14.80
CA LEU A 141 4.86 2.05 14.52
C LEU A 141 4.82 1.05 13.35
N VAL A 142 5.64 1.28 12.33
CA VAL A 142 5.74 0.40 11.16
C VAL A 142 6.41 -0.92 11.53
N ASP A 143 7.47 -0.86 12.34
CA ASP A 143 8.18 -2.05 12.81
C ASP A 143 7.29 -2.90 13.73
N GLU A 144 6.51 -2.27 14.60
CA GLU A 144 5.56 -2.96 15.48
C GLU A 144 4.44 -3.63 14.66
N LEU A 145 3.91 -2.96 13.64
CA LEU A 145 2.94 -3.56 12.72
C LEU A 145 3.54 -4.77 11.98
N ARG A 146 4.78 -4.67 11.53
CA ARG A 146 5.49 -5.75 10.83
C ARG A 146 5.73 -6.96 11.73
N LEU A 147 6.13 -6.73 12.99
CA LEU A 147 6.27 -7.81 13.98
C LEU A 147 4.93 -8.51 14.24
N SER A 148 3.86 -7.76 14.38
CA SER A 148 2.50 -8.31 14.53
C SER A 148 2.07 -9.14 13.32
N LEU A 149 2.37 -8.67 12.10
CA LEU A 149 2.12 -9.38 10.86
C LEU A 149 2.85 -10.74 10.84
N PHE A 150 4.15 -10.76 11.08
CA PHE A 150 4.93 -12.00 11.11
C PHE A 150 4.46 -12.96 12.19
N SER A 151 4.09 -12.47 13.35
CA SER A 151 3.50 -13.30 14.42
C SER A 151 2.18 -13.92 13.97
N SER A 152 1.35 -13.19 13.25
CA SER A 152 0.05 -13.66 12.76
C SER A 152 0.17 -14.71 11.65
N LEU A 153 1.24 -14.67 10.86
CA LEU A 153 1.56 -15.66 9.82
C LEU A 153 2.09 -16.98 10.41
N SER A 154 2.70 -16.92 11.59
CA SER A 154 3.30 -18.09 12.23
C SER A 154 2.24 -19.17 12.53
N GLY A 155 2.46 -20.39 12.02
CA GLY A 155 1.56 -21.52 12.21
C GLY A 155 0.32 -21.53 11.30
N TRP A 156 0.17 -20.60 10.36
CA TRP A 156 -0.98 -20.51 9.47
C TRP A 156 -0.65 -20.88 8.01
N ALA A 157 -0.33 -22.16 7.77
CA ALA A 157 -0.01 -22.68 6.44
C ALA A 157 -1.13 -22.46 5.40
N GLY A 158 -2.39 -22.33 5.84
CA GLY A 158 -3.54 -22.08 4.97
C GLY A 158 -3.43 -20.78 4.19
N PHE A 159 -2.91 -19.71 4.80
CA PHE A 159 -2.72 -18.43 4.12
C PHE A 159 -1.75 -18.54 2.92
N PHE A 160 -0.60 -19.17 3.12
CA PHE A 160 0.39 -19.37 2.05
C PHE A 160 -0.16 -20.24 0.92
N ARG A 161 -0.96 -21.26 1.24
CA ARG A 161 -1.64 -22.06 0.22
C ARG A 161 -2.57 -21.20 -0.63
N HIS A 162 -3.42 -20.37 -0.03
CA HIS A 162 -4.33 -19.50 -0.77
C HIS A 162 -3.59 -18.44 -1.57
N LEU A 163 -2.49 -17.91 -1.03
CA LEU A 163 -1.63 -16.96 -1.76
C LEU A 163 -1.02 -17.63 -3.00
N ALA A 164 -0.55 -18.88 -2.88
CA ALA A 164 -0.03 -19.66 -3.99
C ALA A 164 -1.13 -19.96 -5.04
N GLU A 165 -2.32 -20.38 -4.60
CA GLU A 165 -3.47 -20.60 -5.47
C GLU A 165 -3.84 -19.32 -6.23
N ASN A 166 -3.85 -18.16 -5.56
CA ASN A 166 -4.11 -16.86 -6.20
C ASN A 166 -3.03 -16.49 -7.23
N ALA A 167 -1.76 -16.75 -6.94
CA ALA A 167 -0.67 -16.52 -7.88
C ALA A 167 -0.84 -17.32 -9.19
N LEU A 168 -1.36 -18.54 -9.12
CA LEU A 168 -1.59 -19.41 -10.29
C LEU A 168 -2.71 -18.93 -11.21
N TYR A 169 -3.58 -18.01 -10.78
CA TYR A 169 -4.59 -17.40 -11.67
C TYR A 169 -3.97 -16.49 -12.73
N PHE A 170 -2.80 -15.95 -12.48
CA PHE A 170 -2.11 -15.07 -13.42
C PHE A 170 -1.32 -15.91 -14.42
N LYS A 171 -1.77 -15.91 -15.69
CA LYS A 171 -1.06 -16.59 -16.77
C LYS A 171 -0.05 -15.64 -17.41
N PRO A 172 1.16 -16.12 -17.74
CA PRO A 172 2.08 -15.34 -18.56
C PRO A 172 1.42 -15.02 -19.91
N PRO A 173 1.77 -13.89 -20.56
CA PRO A 173 1.20 -13.49 -21.84
C PRO A 173 1.83 -14.32 -22.96
N LEU A 174 1.55 -15.62 -22.96
CA LEU A 174 2.00 -16.57 -23.98
C LEU A 174 0.79 -17.09 -24.75
N ASP A 175 0.95 -17.26 -26.07
CA ASP A 175 -0.02 -17.94 -26.90
C ASP A 175 0.08 -19.48 -26.75
N PHE A 176 -0.76 -20.23 -27.48
CA PHE A 176 -0.76 -21.68 -27.42
C PHE A 176 0.58 -22.32 -27.86
N PHE A 177 1.36 -21.62 -28.68
CA PHE A 177 2.67 -22.06 -29.16
C PHE A 177 3.84 -21.56 -28.32
N GLY A 178 3.56 -20.86 -27.20
CA GLY A 178 4.61 -20.33 -26.31
C GLY A 178 5.23 -19.00 -26.79
N ASN A 179 4.66 -18.35 -27.83
CA ASN A 179 5.12 -17.03 -28.24
C ASN A 179 4.50 -15.93 -27.37
N LEU A 180 5.18 -14.79 -27.27
CA LEU A 180 4.67 -13.64 -26.55
C LEU A 180 3.39 -13.10 -27.20
N SER A 181 2.32 -13.05 -26.44
CA SER A 181 1.02 -12.52 -26.86
C SER A 181 0.92 -11.03 -26.57
N VAL A 182 0.59 -10.24 -27.58
CA VAL A 182 0.30 -8.81 -27.43
C VAL A 182 -1.19 -8.56 -27.26
N ARG A 183 -1.55 -7.46 -26.60
CA ARG A 183 -2.96 -7.04 -26.44
C ARG A 183 -3.59 -6.79 -27.82
N SER A 184 -4.69 -7.46 -28.09
CA SER A 184 -5.41 -7.37 -29.39
C SER A 184 -6.43 -6.23 -29.43
N LYS A 185 -6.83 -5.67 -28.25
CA LYS A 185 -7.91 -4.67 -28.13
C LYS A 185 -7.57 -3.60 -27.08
N GLY A 186 -8.27 -2.45 -27.15
CA GLY A 186 -8.19 -1.37 -26.17
C GLY A 186 -7.11 -0.34 -26.49
N GLU A 187 -6.94 0.62 -25.59
CA GLU A 187 -6.00 1.75 -25.70
C GLU A 187 -4.54 1.31 -25.91
N PHE A 188 -4.19 0.14 -25.36
CA PHE A 188 -2.84 -0.44 -25.45
C PHE A 188 -2.76 -1.59 -26.48
N LYS A 189 -3.52 -1.49 -27.59
CA LYS A 189 -3.45 -2.46 -28.68
C LYS A 189 -2.02 -2.56 -29.23
N ASN A 190 -1.58 -3.78 -29.53
CA ASN A 190 -0.24 -4.12 -30.03
C ASN A 190 0.91 -3.87 -29.03
N THR A 191 0.60 -3.73 -27.72
CA THR A 191 1.60 -3.67 -26.68
C THR A 191 1.70 -4.99 -25.92
N LEU A 192 2.89 -5.30 -25.42
CA LEU A 192 3.11 -6.42 -24.51
C LEU A 192 2.75 -6.01 -23.09
N ASP A 193 1.85 -6.75 -22.44
CA ASP A 193 1.58 -6.56 -21.02
C ASP A 193 2.67 -7.24 -20.19
N ILE A 194 3.62 -6.45 -19.71
CA ILE A 194 4.68 -6.93 -18.80
C ILE A 194 4.31 -6.80 -17.32
N LYS A 195 3.28 -6.01 -16.99
CA LYS A 195 2.84 -5.79 -15.60
C LYS A 195 2.18 -7.05 -15.02
N SER A 196 1.32 -7.71 -15.80
CA SER A 196 0.62 -8.93 -15.35
C SER A 196 1.56 -10.10 -15.03
N PRO A 197 2.55 -10.46 -15.86
CA PRO A 197 3.50 -11.51 -15.49
C PRO A 197 4.45 -11.12 -14.36
N MET A 198 4.79 -9.85 -14.21
CA MET A 198 5.57 -9.39 -13.05
C MET A 198 4.84 -9.64 -11.73
N ARG A 199 3.50 -9.55 -11.72
CA ARG A 199 2.69 -9.86 -10.55
C ARG A 199 2.89 -11.31 -10.09
N LEU A 200 2.98 -12.26 -11.01
CA LEU A 200 3.27 -13.65 -10.70
C LEU A 200 4.60 -13.81 -9.94
N ILE A 201 5.63 -13.10 -10.40
CA ILE A 201 6.97 -13.13 -9.76
C ILE A 201 6.90 -12.52 -8.36
N VAL A 202 6.19 -11.41 -8.20
CA VAL A 202 5.99 -10.76 -6.90
C VAL A 202 5.24 -11.66 -5.94
N ASP A 203 4.14 -12.29 -6.39
CA ASP A 203 3.34 -13.18 -5.56
C ASP A 203 4.12 -14.43 -5.16
N PHE A 204 4.97 -14.96 -6.07
CA PHE A 204 5.88 -16.05 -5.75
C PHE A 204 6.95 -15.66 -4.71
N ALA A 205 7.45 -14.43 -4.78
CA ALA A 205 8.45 -13.95 -3.81
C ALA A 205 7.87 -13.68 -2.40
N ARG A 206 6.54 -13.63 -2.28
CA ARG A 206 5.82 -13.50 -0.98
C ARG A 206 5.58 -14.85 -0.31
N LEU A 207 5.71 -15.99 -1.04
CA LEU A 207 5.57 -17.35 -0.52
C LEU A 207 6.82 -17.78 0.24
#